data_794d971a959b1794f51c2dc74b31de0c
#
_entry.id   794d971a959b1794f51c2dc74b31de0c
#
_cell.length_a   1.000
_cell.length_b   1.000
_cell.length_c   1.000
_cell.angle_alpha   90.00
_cell.angle_beta   90.00
_cell.angle_gamma   90.00
#
_symmetry.space_group_name_H-M   'P 1'
#
loop_
_entity.id
_entity.type
_entity.pdbx_description
1 polymer ?
#
loop_
_entity_poly.entity_id
_entity_poly.type
_entity_poly.pdbx_seq_one_letter_code
_entity_poly.pdbx_strand_id
1 'polypeptide(L)'
;REILYEAVYLDQSRLREDSFEKIVLYLGIMIHRNQQGSYIEIQKRQPNSKYRMAQNILIQIAKEYFISHKEDEVQFLSELLICEKFSGYVSEKNEMKEQLDSAIYEAEILLKKSRRIVKGYFSQSAEIWEHYDTVELHHFLPASHIQLGVECQDWKEIVENMGRWMYERGYVEKRYGASMIENTEKNGPYIVVLPGFAIPHDGQGKGSIISGMYLVSLRRPIPFGVEKFDPVEFVCCFSAVDLKVHMKAFFSLISMFRNNTFKRKLRECKTSQDAAHLIEEYEFE
;
A
#
# COMPACT_ATOMS: atom_id res chain seq x y z
N ARG A 1 3.54 -3.12 4.40
CA ARG A 1 2.75 -2.09 5.08
C ARG A 1 1.95 -2.65 6.22
N GLU A 2 1.18 -3.71 6.02
CA GLU A 2 0.39 -4.35 7.08
C GLU A 2 1.26 -4.71 8.27
N ILE A 3 2.37 -5.39 8.05
CA ILE A 3 3.34 -5.74 9.09
C ILE A 3 3.80 -4.51 9.89
N LEU A 4 4.12 -3.41 9.21
CA LEU A 4 4.53 -2.17 9.87
C LEU A 4 3.35 -1.54 10.63
N TYR A 5 2.16 -1.56 10.04
CA TYR A 5 0.96 -1.02 10.67
C TYR A 5 0.60 -1.78 11.94
N GLU A 6 0.59 -3.12 11.89
CA GLU A 6 0.36 -3.96 13.06
C GLU A 6 1.40 -3.73 14.16
N ALA A 7 2.69 -3.66 13.79
CA ALA A 7 3.76 -3.44 14.76
C ALA A 7 3.64 -2.08 15.46
N VAL A 8 3.29 -1.02 14.70
CA VAL A 8 3.06 0.33 15.25
C VAL A 8 1.81 0.36 16.13
N TYR A 9 0.75 -0.35 15.72
CA TYR A 9 -0.49 -0.46 16.49
C TYR A 9 -0.28 -1.20 17.81
N LEU A 10 0.42 -2.33 17.80
CA LEU A 10 0.72 -3.13 19.00
C LEU A 10 1.62 -2.37 20.00
N ASP A 11 2.50 -1.51 19.51
CA ASP A 11 3.35 -0.64 20.32
C ASP A 11 2.60 0.60 20.86
N GLN A 12 1.30 0.74 20.56
CA GLN A 12 0.47 1.90 20.92
C GLN A 12 1.05 3.25 20.43
N SER A 13 1.89 3.22 19.44
CA SER A 13 2.51 4.39 18.84
C SER A 13 1.74 4.83 17.59
N ARG A 14 1.90 6.11 17.21
CA ARG A 14 1.39 6.62 15.92
C ARG A 14 2.56 7.18 15.15
N LEU A 15 2.89 6.56 14.02
CA LEU A 15 3.77 7.16 13.04
C LEU A 15 3.01 8.27 12.30
N ARG A 16 3.70 9.35 11.97
CA ARG A 16 3.19 10.33 11.01
C ARG A 16 3.20 9.70 9.62
N GLU A 17 2.34 10.17 8.74
CA GLU A 17 2.16 9.59 7.41
C GLU A 17 3.46 9.64 6.58
N ASP A 18 4.16 10.77 6.60
CA ASP A 18 5.46 10.94 5.95
C ASP A 18 6.54 9.98 6.49
N SER A 19 6.52 9.73 7.79
CA SER A 19 7.42 8.79 8.45
C SER A 19 7.11 7.33 8.11
N PHE A 20 5.83 7.00 8.06
CA PHE A 20 5.36 5.67 7.66
C PHE A 20 5.83 5.33 6.24
N GLU A 21 5.66 6.28 5.30
CA GLU A 21 6.09 6.12 3.91
C GLU A 21 7.59 5.87 3.76
N LYS A 22 8.41 6.62 4.49
CA LYS A 22 9.87 6.44 4.49
C LYS A 22 10.29 5.06 4.98
N ILE A 23 9.66 4.59 6.06
CA ILE A 23 9.95 3.25 6.59
C ILE A 23 9.49 2.16 5.61
N VAL A 24 8.32 2.30 4.99
CA VAL A 24 7.85 1.38 3.96
C VAL A 24 8.81 1.33 2.78
N LEU A 25 9.30 2.49 2.33
CA LEU A 25 10.28 2.58 1.24
C LEU A 25 11.59 1.87 1.62
N TYR A 26 12.09 2.11 2.84
CA TYR A 26 13.27 1.41 3.35
C TYR A 26 13.07 -0.10 3.36
N LEU A 27 11.94 -0.58 3.90
CA LEU A 27 11.64 -2.01 3.94
C LEU A 27 11.57 -2.63 2.53
N GLY A 28 11.00 -1.94 1.56
CA GLY A 28 11.00 -2.38 0.16
C GLY A 28 12.40 -2.51 -0.43
N ILE A 29 13.27 -1.52 -0.19
CA ILE A 29 14.67 -1.54 -0.62
C ILE A 29 15.43 -2.67 0.08
N MET A 30 15.24 -2.85 1.36
CA MET A 30 15.84 -3.90 2.17
C MET A 30 15.46 -5.29 1.65
N ILE A 31 14.18 -5.55 1.39
CA ILE A 31 13.69 -6.82 0.83
C ILE A 31 14.40 -7.11 -0.50
N HIS A 32 14.39 -6.15 -1.42
CA HIS A 32 15.02 -6.32 -2.73
C HIS A 32 16.53 -6.60 -2.63
N ARG A 33 17.23 -5.84 -1.78
CA ARG A 33 18.68 -6.02 -1.56
C ARG A 33 18.99 -7.39 -0.95
N ASN A 34 18.22 -7.82 0.04
CA ASN A 34 18.43 -9.08 0.73
C ASN A 34 18.13 -10.29 -0.16
N GLN A 35 17.17 -10.17 -1.09
CA GLN A 35 16.92 -11.19 -2.12
C GLN A 35 18.14 -11.41 -3.04
N GLN A 36 18.98 -10.39 -3.18
CA GLN A 36 20.25 -10.47 -3.94
C GLN A 36 21.46 -10.83 -3.07
N GLY A 37 21.23 -11.20 -1.81
CA GLY A 37 22.30 -11.56 -0.87
C GLY A 37 23.15 -10.38 -0.41
N SER A 38 22.70 -9.16 -0.62
CA SER A 38 23.39 -7.93 -0.20
C SER A 38 22.76 -7.38 1.08
N TYR A 39 23.56 -7.07 2.07
CA TYR A 39 23.14 -6.61 3.40
C TYR A 39 23.85 -5.30 3.76
N ILE A 40 23.22 -4.50 4.64
CA ILE A 40 23.92 -3.37 5.24
C ILE A 40 24.89 -3.87 6.31
N GLU A 41 25.96 -3.10 6.52
CA GLU A 41 26.85 -3.23 7.64
C GLU A 41 26.90 -1.89 8.37
N ILE A 42 26.64 -1.92 9.68
CA ILE A 42 26.67 -0.73 10.52
C ILE A 42 27.54 -0.96 11.77
N GLN A 43 27.97 0.11 12.38
CA GLN A 43 28.66 -0.01 13.66
C GLN A 43 27.67 -0.48 14.73
N LYS A 44 28.04 -1.57 15.43
CA LYS A 44 27.25 -2.12 16.53
C LYS A 44 27.02 -1.08 17.63
N ARG A 45 25.78 -0.88 18.00
CA ARG A 45 25.35 -0.01 19.07
C ARG A 45 24.50 -0.77 20.08
N GLN A 46 24.28 -0.19 21.24
CA GLN A 46 23.34 -0.76 22.21
C GLN A 46 21.91 -0.72 21.66
N PRO A 47 21.12 -1.80 21.83
CA PRO A 47 19.72 -1.82 21.42
C PRO A 47 18.92 -0.65 22.04
N ASN A 48 18.17 0.05 21.23
CA ASN A 48 17.30 1.14 21.64
C ASN A 48 15.88 0.67 21.99
N SER A 49 15.01 1.57 22.43
CA SER A 49 13.63 1.25 22.83
C SER A 49 12.76 0.66 21.73
N LYS A 50 13.11 0.86 20.44
CA LYS A 50 12.37 0.33 19.29
C LYS A 50 12.99 -0.93 18.68
N TYR A 51 14.11 -1.42 19.23
CA TYR A 51 14.82 -2.58 18.72
C TYR A 51 13.91 -3.83 18.63
N ARG A 52 13.13 -4.10 19.68
CA ARG A 52 12.21 -5.24 19.71
C ARG A 52 11.10 -5.13 18.65
N MET A 53 10.60 -3.92 18.43
CA MET A 53 9.62 -3.64 17.38
C MET A 53 10.23 -3.88 16.00
N ALA A 54 11.43 -3.35 15.73
CA ALA A 54 12.16 -3.56 14.49
C ALA A 54 12.42 -5.06 14.24
N GLN A 55 12.84 -5.79 15.26
CA GLN A 55 13.06 -7.22 15.18
C GLN A 55 11.79 -7.99 14.79
N ASN A 56 10.65 -7.68 15.40
CA ASN A 56 9.38 -8.31 15.07
C ASN A 56 8.95 -8.03 13.62
N ILE A 57 9.10 -6.79 13.16
CA ILE A 57 8.83 -6.41 11.78
C ILE A 57 9.67 -7.23 10.80
N LEU A 58 10.99 -7.33 11.05
CA LEU A 58 11.89 -8.05 10.15
C LEU A 58 11.69 -9.57 10.18
N ILE A 59 11.31 -10.13 11.32
CA ILE A 59 10.95 -11.56 11.41
C ILE A 59 9.71 -11.87 10.56
N GLN A 60 8.70 -11.03 10.59
CA GLN A 60 7.49 -11.22 9.79
C GLN A 60 7.78 -11.05 8.29
N ILE A 61 8.54 -10.01 7.92
CA ILE A 61 8.98 -9.79 6.54
C ILE A 61 9.83 -10.96 6.02
N ALA A 62 10.76 -11.46 6.85
CA ALA A 62 11.62 -12.58 6.46
C ALA A 62 10.80 -13.84 6.15
N LYS A 63 9.73 -14.11 6.90
CA LYS A 63 8.81 -15.22 6.65
C LYS A 63 8.01 -15.03 5.37
N GLU A 64 7.48 -13.83 5.15
CA GLU A 64 6.59 -13.54 4.01
C GLU A 64 7.34 -13.51 2.68
N TYR A 65 8.54 -12.93 2.67
CA TYR A 65 9.33 -12.73 1.45
C TYR A 65 10.46 -13.76 1.27
N PHE A 66 10.55 -14.76 2.14
CA PHE A 66 11.59 -15.81 2.10
C PHE A 66 13.01 -15.27 2.03
N ILE A 67 13.29 -14.22 2.80
CA ILE A 67 14.62 -13.60 2.91
C ILE A 67 15.21 -13.85 4.29
N SER A 68 16.54 -13.77 4.38
CA SER A 68 17.23 -13.68 5.66
C SER A 68 17.44 -12.21 6.04
N HIS A 69 17.47 -11.91 7.32
CA HIS A 69 17.86 -10.60 7.81
C HIS A 69 19.00 -10.72 8.81
N LYS A 70 19.87 -9.73 8.84
CA LYS A 70 20.96 -9.64 9.80
C LYS A 70 20.62 -8.68 10.92
N GLU A 71 21.37 -8.79 12.01
CA GLU A 71 21.20 -7.91 13.18
C GLU A 71 21.39 -6.43 12.83
N ASP A 72 22.29 -6.14 11.88
CA ASP A 72 22.52 -4.77 11.39
C ASP A 72 21.26 -4.15 10.77
N GLU A 73 20.43 -4.94 10.08
CA GLU A 73 19.15 -4.50 9.54
C GLU A 73 18.14 -4.18 10.67
N VAL A 74 18.13 -5.02 11.73
CA VAL A 74 17.27 -4.78 12.91
C VAL A 74 17.67 -3.49 13.59
N GLN A 75 18.96 -3.30 13.79
CA GLN A 75 19.47 -2.09 14.43
C GLN A 75 19.17 -0.84 13.61
N PHE A 76 19.42 -0.87 12.30
CA PHE A 76 19.15 0.24 11.41
C PHE A 76 17.65 0.59 11.39
N LEU A 77 16.78 -0.40 11.26
CA LEU A 77 15.33 -0.17 11.31
C LEU A 77 14.90 0.41 12.66
N SER A 78 15.49 -0.06 13.75
CA SER A 78 15.18 0.45 15.09
C SER A 78 15.57 1.93 15.27
N GLU A 79 16.68 2.33 14.66
CA GLU A 79 17.11 3.73 14.63
C GLU A 79 16.16 4.59 13.78
N LEU A 80 15.74 4.11 12.60
CA LEU A 80 14.72 4.78 11.81
C LEU A 80 13.40 4.96 12.57
N LEU A 81 12.96 3.94 13.29
CA LEU A 81 11.72 3.98 14.08
C LEU A 81 11.77 4.97 15.25
N ILE A 82 12.95 5.25 15.82
CA ILE A 82 13.11 6.29 16.84
C ILE A 82 13.09 7.68 16.24
N CYS A 83 13.72 7.80 15.10
CA CYS A 83 13.98 9.07 14.44
C CYS A 83 12.75 9.62 13.74
N GLU A 84 11.91 8.75 13.26
CA GLU A 84 10.63 9.14 12.72
C GLU A 84 9.70 9.57 13.86
N LYS A 85 9.17 10.78 13.76
CA LYS A 85 8.37 11.42 14.82
C LYS A 85 7.13 10.60 15.15
N PHE A 86 7.17 9.90 16.27
CA PHE A 86 5.94 9.36 16.85
C PHE A 86 5.12 10.51 17.43
N SER A 87 3.89 10.69 17.00
CA SER A 87 2.99 11.66 17.61
C SER A 87 2.67 11.20 19.03
N GLY A 88 3.30 11.80 20.02
CA GLY A 88 3.10 11.49 21.44
C GLY A 88 4.38 11.47 22.29
N TYR A 89 5.55 11.47 21.70
CA TYR A 89 6.81 11.56 22.46
C TYR A 89 7.49 12.92 22.25
N VAL A 90 7.43 13.76 23.25
CA VAL A 90 8.23 14.98 23.35
C VAL A 90 9.44 14.68 24.22
N SER A 91 10.60 15.01 23.67
CA SER A 91 11.91 15.14 24.32
C SER A 91 12.78 13.89 24.46
N GLU A 92 13.73 13.78 23.53
CA GLU A 92 15.14 13.60 23.92
C GLU A 92 16.07 14.15 22.81
N LYS A 93 16.68 15.17 23.12
CA LYS A 93 17.88 15.99 22.86
C LYS A 93 18.70 15.85 21.57
N ASN A 94 19.19 17.02 21.20
CA ASN A 94 19.99 17.51 20.07
C ASN A 94 21.19 16.66 19.58
N GLU A 95 21.81 15.83 20.39
CA GLU A 95 22.96 14.99 20.00
C GLU A 95 22.52 13.79 19.11
N MET A 96 21.33 13.27 19.37
CA MET A 96 20.75 12.20 18.55
C MET A 96 20.30 12.72 17.17
N LYS A 97 19.97 14.02 17.08
CA LYS A 97 19.55 14.66 15.83
C LYS A 97 20.69 14.77 14.83
N GLU A 98 21.90 15.12 15.26
CA GLU A 98 23.07 15.23 14.35
C GLU A 98 23.54 13.87 13.84
N GLN A 99 23.53 12.85 14.71
CA GLN A 99 23.85 11.48 14.31
C GLN A 99 22.81 10.89 13.36
N LEU A 100 21.57 11.32 13.50
CA LEU A 100 20.46 10.94 12.67
C LEU A 100 20.47 11.62 11.31
N ASP A 101 20.72 12.92 11.27
CA ASP A 101 20.87 13.67 10.02
C ASP A 101 22.00 13.06 9.17
N SER A 102 23.07 12.54 9.82
CA SER A 102 24.12 11.77 9.15
C SER A 102 23.63 10.42 8.62
N ALA A 103 22.85 9.65 9.39
CA ALA A 103 22.30 8.36 8.96
C ALA A 103 21.21 8.54 7.86
N ILE A 104 20.41 9.58 7.95
CA ILE A 104 19.45 9.96 6.89
C ILE A 104 20.21 10.35 5.62
N TYR A 105 21.27 11.13 5.74
CA TYR A 105 22.11 11.52 4.61
C TYR A 105 22.76 10.31 3.93
N GLU A 106 23.28 9.34 4.70
CA GLU A 106 23.80 8.08 4.18
C GLU A 106 22.72 7.22 3.54
N ALA A 107 21.52 7.16 4.14
CA ALA A 107 20.37 6.48 3.55
C ALA A 107 19.89 7.16 2.25
N GLU A 108 19.93 8.49 2.18
CA GLU A 108 19.66 9.25 0.95
C GLU A 108 20.71 9.02 -0.14
N ILE A 109 21.98 8.90 0.24
CA ILE A 109 23.05 8.52 -0.71
C ILE A 109 22.85 7.11 -1.23
N LEU A 110 22.49 6.15 -0.36
CA LEU A 110 22.16 4.78 -0.74
C LEU A 110 20.90 4.74 -1.62
N LEU A 111 19.89 5.56 -1.33
CA LEU A 111 18.70 5.77 -2.15
C LEU A 111 19.04 6.34 -3.54
N LYS A 112 19.91 7.34 -3.59
CA LYS A 112 20.42 7.90 -4.86
C LYS A 112 21.26 6.89 -5.64
N LYS A 113 22.04 6.06 -4.94
CA LYS A 113 22.85 4.99 -5.52
C LYS A 113 21.98 3.83 -6.04
N SER A 114 20.95 3.42 -5.27
CA SER A 114 19.98 2.41 -5.71
C SER A 114 19.10 2.94 -6.85
N ARG A 115 18.69 4.21 -6.85
CA ARG A 115 18.03 4.84 -8.00
C ARG A 115 18.92 4.84 -9.26
N ARG A 116 20.22 4.99 -9.11
CA ARG A 116 21.19 4.86 -10.24
C ARG A 116 21.32 3.43 -10.73
N ILE A 117 21.35 2.45 -9.82
CA ILE A 117 21.42 1.02 -10.15
C ILE A 117 20.11 0.58 -10.80
N VAL A 118 18.98 0.98 -10.25
CA VAL A 118 17.64 0.75 -10.83
C VAL A 118 17.52 1.46 -12.20
N LYS A 119 17.98 2.70 -12.35
CA LYS A 119 18.08 3.37 -13.66
C LYS A 119 18.99 2.61 -14.64
N GLY A 120 20.11 2.06 -14.18
CA GLY A 120 21.04 1.28 -15.03
C GLY A 120 20.46 -0.04 -15.54
N TYR A 121 19.66 -0.73 -14.73
CA TYR A 121 18.97 -1.97 -15.12
C TYR A 121 17.77 -1.71 -16.05
N PHE A 122 17.16 -0.53 -15.97
CA PHE A 122 15.97 -0.13 -16.74
C PHE A 122 16.28 0.85 -17.88
N SER A 123 17.55 1.07 -18.23
CA SER A 123 17.93 2.00 -19.31
C SER A 123 17.45 1.58 -20.71
N GLN A 124 16.98 0.35 -20.90
CA GLN A 124 16.29 -0.09 -22.11
C GLN A 124 14.78 0.19 -22.12
N SER A 125 14.22 0.68 -21.01
CA SER A 125 12.81 1.03 -20.88
C SER A 125 12.60 2.49 -20.41
N ALA A 126 13.61 3.35 -20.57
CA ALA A 126 13.59 4.74 -20.08
C ALA A 126 12.41 5.56 -20.64
N GLU A 127 11.99 5.32 -21.88
CA GLU A 127 10.83 5.97 -22.48
C GLU A 127 9.49 5.59 -21.83
N ILE A 128 9.42 4.38 -21.20
CA ILE A 128 8.25 3.95 -20.47
C ILE A 128 8.16 4.62 -19.10
N TRP A 129 9.32 4.97 -18.49
CA TRP A 129 9.40 5.47 -17.11
C TRP A 129 9.08 6.95 -16.96
N GLU A 130 9.32 7.79 -17.98
CA GLU A 130 8.90 9.20 -17.98
C GLU A 130 7.37 9.32 -17.96
N HIS A 131 6.66 8.33 -18.53
CA HIS A 131 5.18 8.32 -18.53
C HIS A 131 4.58 7.88 -17.18
N TYR A 132 5.32 7.14 -16.32
CA TYR A 132 4.83 6.59 -15.05
C TYR A 132 5.06 7.48 -13.82
N ASP A 133 5.82 8.55 -13.92
CA ASP A 133 5.96 9.52 -12.81
C ASP A 133 4.67 10.33 -12.57
N THR A 134 3.73 10.25 -13.50
CA THR A 134 2.43 10.94 -13.47
C THR A 134 1.24 9.99 -13.45
N VAL A 135 1.36 8.79 -12.83
CA VAL A 135 0.18 7.93 -12.66
C VAL A 135 -0.79 8.58 -11.70
N GLU A 136 -1.80 9.21 -12.24
CA GLU A 136 -2.88 9.89 -11.53
C GLU A 136 -4.06 8.92 -11.40
N LEU A 137 -4.65 8.86 -10.21
CA LEU A 137 -5.71 7.91 -9.88
C LEU A 137 -6.95 8.08 -10.77
N HIS A 138 -7.28 9.32 -11.13
CA HIS A 138 -8.43 9.62 -11.98
C HIS A 138 -8.32 8.99 -13.38
N HIS A 139 -7.11 8.73 -13.89
CA HIS A 139 -6.93 7.99 -15.14
C HIS A 139 -7.36 6.51 -15.04
N PHE A 140 -7.28 5.92 -13.85
CA PHE A 140 -7.74 4.54 -13.60
C PHE A 140 -9.21 4.46 -13.26
N LEU A 141 -9.80 5.57 -12.81
CA LEU A 141 -11.20 5.66 -12.38
C LEU A 141 -11.99 6.71 -13.17
N PRO A 142 -11.98 6.67 -14.53
CA PRO A 142 -12.90 7.49 -15.29
C PRO A 142 -14.35 7.09 -14.96
N ALA A 143 -15.33 7.93 -15.27
CA ALA A 143 -16.74 7.68 -14.97
C ALA A 143 -17.24 6.30 -15.46
N SER A 144 -16.71 5.78 -16.56
CA SER A 144 -17.03 4.44 -17.08
C SER A 144 -16.53 3.28 -16.18
N HIS A 145 -15.64 3.56 -15.24
CA HIS A 145 -15.09 2.62 -14.28
C HIS A 145 -15.69 2.78 -12.87
N ILE A 146 -16.76 3.55 -12.75
CA ILE A 146 -17.42 3.81 -11.48
C ILE A 146 -18.89 3.42 -11.61
N GLN A 147 -19.40 2.69 -10.62
CA GLN A 147 -20.82 2.36 -10.53
C GLN A 147 -21.34 2.66 -9.13
N LEU A 148 -22.41 3.43 -9.06
CA LEU A 148 -23.00 3.84 -7.78
C LEU A 148 -24.27 3.05 -7.48
N GLY A 149 -24.47 2.76 -6.19
CA GLY A 149 -25.70 2.14 -5.68
C GLY A 149 -25.89 0.69 -6.13
N VAL A 150 -24.82 -0.08 -6.24
CA VAL A 150 -24.87 -1.51 -6.63
C VAL A 150 -25.54 -2.32 -5.52
N GLU A 151 -26.45 -3.21 -5.90
CA GLU A 151 -27.06 -4.19 -5.00
C GLU A 151 -26.34 -5.54 -5.16
N CYS A 152 -26.02 -6.17 -4.04
CA CYS A 152 -25.46 -7.51 -3.98
C CYS A 152 -25.86 -8.17 -2.66
N GLN A 153 -25.87 -9.52 -2.64
CA GLN A 153 -26.27 -10.30 -1.46
C GLN A 153 -25.13 -10.44 -0.46
N ASP A 154 -23.90 -10.63 -0.94
CA ASP A 154 -22.72 -10.83 -0.12
C ASP A 154 -21.44 -10.31 -0.82
N TRP A 155 -20.32 -10.42 -0.11
CA TRP A 155 -19.04 -9.96 -0.60
C TRP A 155 -18.49 -10.77 -1.78
N LYS A 156 -18.85 -12.05 -1.92
CA LYS A 156 -18.41 -12.89 -3.05
C LYS A 156 -19.06 -12.46 -4.33
N GLU A 157 -20.37 -12.20 -4.27
CA GLU A 157 -21.14 -11.75 -5.43
C GLU A 157 -20.57 -10.42 -5.98
N ILE A 158 -20.24 -9.46 -5.11
CA ILE A 158 -19.68 -8.19 -5.60
C ILE A 158 -18.29 -8.37 -6.18
N VAL A 159 -17.42 -9.17 -5.55
CA VAL A 159 -16.06 -9.45 -6.07
C VAL A 159 -16.12 -10.17 -7.42
N GLU A 160 -17.02 -11.16 -7.58
CA GLU A 160 -17.22 -11.88 -8.83
C GLU A 160 -17.75 -10.94 -9.93
N ASN A 161 -18.74 -10.11 -9.62
CA ASN A 161 -19.30 -9.12 -10.54
C ASN A 161 -18.23 -8.13 -11.02
N MET A 162 -17.39 -7.64 -10.12
CA MET A 162 -16.29 -6.73 -10.46
C MET A 162 -15.24 -7.42 -11.33
N GLY A 163 -14.87 -8.67 -11.01
CA GLY A 163 -13.96 -9.48 -11.82
C GLY A 163 -14.51 -9.73 -13.24
N ARG A 164 -15.81 -10.01 -13.35
CA ARG A 164 -16.50 -10.17 -14.64
C ARG A 164 -16.50 -8.87 -15.45
N TRP A 165 -16.82 -7.75 -14.82
CA TRP A 165 -16.79 -6.45 -15.46
C TRP A 165 -15.40 -6.11 -16.02
N MET A 166 -14.34 -6.36 -15.25
CA MET A 166 -12.96 -6.15 -15.69
C MET A 166 -12.56 -7.12 -16.82
N TYR A 167 -13.02 -8.38 -16.77
CA TYR A 167 -12.78 -9.35 -17.81
C TYR A 167 -13.44 -8.95 -19.15
N GLU A 168 -14.71 -8.53 -19.13
CA GLU A 168 -15.45 -8.10 -20.32
C GLU A 168 -14.79 -6.91 -21.03
N ARG A 169 -13.97 -6.14 -20.31
CA ARG A 169 -13.22 -5.00 -20.84
C ARG A 169 -11.74 -5.28 -21.10
N GLY A 170 -11.31 -6.53 -20.93
CA GLY A 170 -9.96 -6.97 -21.26
C GLY A 170 -8.88 -6.62 -20.24
N TYR A 171 -9.26 -6.18 -19.03
CA TYR A 171 -8.30 -5.86 -17.98
C TYR A 171 -7.70 -7.09 -17.31
N VAL A 172 -8.48 -8.17 -17.25
CA VAL A 172 -8.10 -9.39 -16.54
C VAL A 172 -8.55 -10.64 -17.29
N GLU A 173 -7.99 -11.79 -16.95
CA GLU A 173 -8.47 -13.09 -17.39
C GLU A 173 -9.82 -13.43 -16.73
N LYS A 174 -10.61 -14.30 -17.38
CA LYS A 174 -11.94 -14.75 -16.90
C LYS A 174 -11.93 -15.30 -15.47
N ARG A 175 -10.83 -15.94 -15.07
CA ARG A 175 -10.67 -16.54 -13.74
C ARG A 175 -10.39 -15.55 -12.61
N TYR A 176 -10.15 -14.27 -12.92
CA TYR A 176 -9.64 -13.29 -11.95
C TYR A 176 -10.59 -13.08 -10.76
N GLY A 177 -11.90 -13.00 -11.01
CA GLY A 177 -12.90 -12.88 -9.93
C GLY A 177 -12.87 -14.08 -8.98
N ALA A 178 -12.88 -15.29 -9.52
CA ALA A 178 -12.79 -16.51 -8.73
C ALA A 178 -11.47 -16.61 -7.95
N SER A 179 -10.34 -16.19 -8.57
CA SER A 179 -9.02 -16.16 -7.91
C SER A 179 -8.98 -15.22 -6.70
N MET A 180 -9.57 -14.01 -6.82
CA MET A 180 -9.70 -13.08 -5.69
C MET A 180 -10.51 -13.65 -4.54
N ILE A 181 -11.62 -14.35 -4.83
CA ILE A 181 -12.48 -15.01 -3.84
C ILE A 181 -11.69 -16.11 -3.13
N GLU A 182 -11.08 -17.02 -3.90
CA GLU A 182 -10.28 -18.13 -3.35
C GLU A 182 -9.14 -17.63 -2.47
N ASN A 183 -8.44 -16.58 -2.92
CA ASN A 183 -7.35 -15.99 -2.17
C ASN A 183 -7.83 -15.36 -0.85
N THR A 184 -8.98 -14.69 -0.87
CA THR A 184 -9.60 -14.11 0.32
C THR A 184 -10.08 -15.18 1.31
N GLU A 185 -10.67 -16.27 0.82
CA GLU A 185 -11.08 -17.40 1.67
C GLU A 185 -9.89 -18.10 2.34
N LYS A 186 -8.78 -18.22 1.61
CA LYS A 186 -7.56 -18.88 2.09
C LYS A 186 -6.79 -18.05 3.13
N ASN A 187 -6.68 -16.74 2.89
CA ASN A 187 -5.80 -15.85 3.66
C ASN A 187 -6.56 -14.94 4.62
N GLY A 188 -7.89 -15.09 4.70
CA GLY A 188 -8.77 -14.20 5.46
C GLY A 188 -9.14 -12.93 4.67
N PRO A 189 -10.03 -12.09 5.19
CA PRO A 189 -10.58 -10.93 4.50
C PRO A 189 -9.61 -9.73 4.47
N TYR A 190 -8.36 -9.94 4.05
CA TYR A 190 -7.29 -8.95 3.94
C TYR A 190 -7.64 -7.80 2.97
N ILE A 191 -8.62 -8.04 2.09
CA ILE A 191 -9.09 -7.05 1.12
C ILE A 191 -9.83 -5.87 1.77
N VAL A 192 -10.28 -6.00 3.03
CA VAL A 192 -10.90 -4.89 3.77
C VAL A 192 -9.82 -4.08 4.44
N VAL A 193 -9.49 -2.93 3.85
CA VAL A 193 -8.30 -2.13 4.20
C VAL A 193 -8.59 -0.96 5.13
N LEU A 194 -9.85 -0.48 5.16
CA LEU A 194 -10.31 0.63 5.99
C LEU A 194 -11.77 0.41 6.41
N PRO A 195 -12.25 1.08 7.47
CA PRO A 195 -13.66 1.05 7.83
C PRO A 195 -14.56 1.43 6.65
N GLY A 196 -15.41 0.49 6.24
CA GLY A 196 -16.34 0.66 5.13
C GLY A 196 -15.73 0.57 3.73
N PHE A 197 -14.45 0.19 3.59
CA PHE A 197 -13.78 0.15 2.29
C PHE A 197 -12.95 -1.12 2.06
N ALA A 198 -13.18 -1.79 0.94
CA ALA A 198 -12.46 -2.97 0.51
C ALA A 198 -11.78 -2.77 -0.85
N ILE A 199 -10.61 -3.39 -1.01
CA ILE A 199 -9.85 -3.41 -2.28
C ILE A 199 -9.58 -4.86 -2.67
N PRO A 200 -10.53 -5.55 -3.33
CA PRO A 200 -10.28 -6.87 -3.91
C PRO A 200 -9.22 -6.78 -5.00
N HIS A 201 -8.18 -7.58 -4.86
CA HIS A 201 -7.09 -7.69 -5.84
C HIS A 201 -6.41 -9.04 -5.70
N ASP A 202 -5.69 -9.45 -6.73
CA ASP A 202 -4.83 -10.62 -6.69
C ASP A 202 -3.41 -10.27 -7.08
N GLY A 203 -2.45 -11.14 -6.72
CA GLY A 203 -1.04 -10.92 -6.95
C GLY A 203 -0.65 -10.90 -8.43
N GLN A 204 0.57 -10.43 -8.72
CA GLN A 204 1.14 -10.44 -10.05
C GLN A 204 1.12 -11.85 -10.69
N GLY A 205 0.80 -11.91 -11.97
CA GLY A 205 0.72 -13.18 -12.71
C GLY A 205 -0.53 -14.04 -12.42
N LYS A 206 -1.48 -13.53 -11.66
CA LYS A 206 -2.73 -14.20 -11.30
C LYS A 206 -3.90 -13.91 -12.24
N GLY A 207 -3.61 -13.34 -13.40
CA GLY A 207 -4.62 -13.06 -14.42
C GLY A 207 -4.82 -11.58 -14.73
N SER A 208 -3.98 -10.68 -14.21
CA SER A 208 -3.92 -9.27 -14.64
C SER A 208 -3.32 -9.17 -16.04
N ILE A 209 -4.03 -8.49 -16.96
CA ILE A 209 -3.61 -8.24 -18.36
C ILE A 209 -3.22 -6.78 -18.54
N ILE A 210 -4.01 -5.87 -17.99
CA ILE A 210 -3.79 -4.41 -18.03
C ILE A 210 -4.04 -3.87 -16.63
N SER A 211 -3.25 -2.85 -16.23
CA SER A 211 -3.51 -2.14 -14.97
C SER A 211 -4.79 -1.32 -15.08
N GLY A 212 -5.66 -1.45 -14.09
CA GLY A 212 -6.92 -0.74 -14.07
C GLY A 212 -7.67 -0.90 -12.75
N MET A 213 -8.66 -0.04 -12.54
CA MET A 213 -9.51 -0.05 -11.36
C MET A 213 -10.98 -0.02 -11.73
N TYR A 214 -11.80 -0.56 -10.85
CA TYR A 214 -13.25 -0.46 -10.92
C TYR A 214 -13.82 -0.18 -9.53
N LEU A 215 -14.43 0.97 -9.35
CA LEU A 215 -15.01 1.42 -8.08
C LEU A 215 -16.52 1.24 -8.08
N VAL A 216 -17.05 0.67 -7.00
CA VAL A 216 -18.49 0.63 -6.76
C VAL A 216 -18.81 1.21 -5.38
N SER A 217 -19.95 1.91 -5.28
CA SER A 217 -20.64 2.11 -4.01
C SER A 217 -21.78 1.12 -3.90
N LEU A 218 -21.94 0.52 -2.72
CA LEU A 218 -23.03 -0.41 -2.44
C LEU A 218 -24.27 0.35 -1.99
N ARG A 219 -25.44 -0.04 -2.47
CA ARG A 219 -26.72 0.55 -2.04
C ARG A 219 -26.98 0.28 -0.56
N ARG A 220 -26.59 -0.90 -0.09
CA ARG A 220 -26.61 -1.30 1.32
C ARG A 220 -25.23 -1.82 1.66
N PRO A 221 -24.57 -1.27 2.69
CA PRO A 221 -23.31 -1.82 3.17
C PRO A 221 -23.45 -3.27 3.60
N ILE A 222 -22.48 -4.11 3.29
CA ILE A 222 -22.49 -5.56 3.57
C ILE A 222 -21.26 -5.97 4.40
N PRO A 223 -21.37 -7.03 5.23
CA PRO A 223 -20.23 -7.55 5.98
C PRO A 223 -19.27 -8.34 5.06
N PHE A 224 -17.98 -8.12 5.26
CA PHE A 224 -16.90 -8.89 4.65
C PHE A 224 -16.19 -9.83 5.64
N GLY A 225 -16.61 -9.81 6.91
CA GLY A 225 -16.06 -10.66 7.97
C GLY A 225 -14.95 -10.00 8.78
N VAL A 226 -14.81 -8.67 8.74
CA VAL A 226 -13.85 -7.90 9.54
C VAL A 226 -14.62 -7.00 10.49
N GLU A 227 -14.93 -7.48 11.67
CA GLU A 227 -15.77 -6.81 12.68
C GLU A 227 -15.40 -5.32 12.89
N LYS A 228 -14.11 -5.02 12.90
CA LYS A 228 -13.59 -3.66 13.09
C LYS A 228 -13.88 -2.71 11.92
N PHE A 229 -14.00 -3.23 10.71
CA PHE A 229 -14.11 -2.44 9.46
C PHE A 229 -15.44 -2.60 8.76
N ASP A 230 -16.21 -3.62 9.14
CA ASP A 230 -17.56 -3.86 8.62
C ASP A 230 -18.59 -2.86 9.17
N PRO A 231 -19.68 -2.62 8.45
CA PRO A 231 -19.95 -3.12 7.10
C PRO A 231 -19.23 -2.29 6.02
N VAL A 232 -18.88 -2.96 4.90
CA VAL A 232 -18.24 -2.34 3.74
C VAL A 232 -19.29 -1.66 2.87
N GLU A 233 -19.03 -0.43 2.46
CA GLU A 233 -19.89 0.42 1.64
C GLU A 233 -19.29 0.69 0.26
N PHE A 234 -17.96 0.77 0.19
CA PHE A 234 -17.23 1.03 -1.06
C PHE A 234 -16.27 -0.12 -1.35
N VAL A 235 -16.25 -0.54 -2.61
CA VAL A 235 -15.36 -1.61 -3.07
C VAL A 235 -14.65 -1.14 -4.33
N CYS A 236 -13.32 -1.20 -4.35
CA CYS A 236 -12.52 -0.88 -5.52
C CYS A 236 -11.72 -2.11 -5.95
N CYS A 237 -12.15 -2.78 -7.00
CA CYS A 237 -11.36 -3.86 -7.59
C CYS A 237 -10.17 -3.29 -8.34
N PHE A 238 -9.04 -3.98 -8.24
CA PHE A 238 -7.79 -3.51 -8.78
C PHE A 238 -7.05 -4.61 -9.52
N SER A 239 -6.60 -4.33 -10.75
CA SER A 239 -5.70 -5.14 -11.55
C SER A 239 -4.42 -4.38 -11.80
N ALA A 240 -3.27 -5.01 -11.57
CA ALA A 240 -1.98 -4.41 -11.87
C ALA A 240 -1.02 -5.41 -12.48
N VAL A 241 -0.41 -5.01 -13.58
CA VAL A 241 0.65 -5.78 -14.26
C VAL A 241 2.03 -5.38 -13.79
N ASP A 242 2.14 -4.25 -13.11
CA ASP A 242 3.37 -3.66 -12.59
C ASP A 242 3.23 -3.31 -11.11
N LEU A 243 4.22 -3.71 -10.30
CA LEU A 243 4.20 -3.52 -8.85
C LEU A 243 4.24 -2.03 -8.47
N LYS A 244 4.95 -1.19 -9.23
CA LYS A 244 5.09 0.24 -8.92
C LYS A 244 3.77 0.99 -9.16
N VAL A 245 3.11 0.72 -10.29
CA VAL A 245 1.77 1.23 -10.60
C VAL A 245 0.78 0.75 -9.56
N HIS A 246 0.84 -0.55 -9.20
CA HIS A 246 0.05 -1.15 -8.14
C HIS A 246 0.17 -0.34 -6.85
N MET A 247 1.38 -0.19 -6.36
CA MET A 247 1.62 0.45 -5.06
C MET A 247 1.15 1.91 -5.05
N LYS A 248 1.49 2.69 -6.08
CA LYS A 248 1.13 4.11 -6.13
C LYS A 248 -0.39 4.28 -6.13
N ALA A 249 -1.09 3.60 -7.01
CA ALA A 249 -2.53 3.68 -7.13
C ALA A 249 -3.26 3.16 -5.87
N PHE A 250 -2.78 2.04 -5.28
CA PHE A 250 -3.30 1.49 -4.04
C PHE A 250 -3.20 2.50 -2.88
N PHE A 251 -2.07 3.21 -2.77
CA PHE A 251 -1.89 4.18 -1.69
C PHE A 251 -2.68 5.46 -1.88
N SER A 252 -2.80 5.94 -3.11
CA SER A 252 -3.65 7.08 -3.42
C SER A 252 -5.10 6.77 -3.04
N LEU A 253 -5.60 5.57 -3.37
CA LEU A 253 -6.93 5.11 -2.93
C LEU A 253 -7.07 5.09 -1.40
N ILE A 254 -6.13 4.48 -0.69
CA ILE A 254 -6.18 4.42 0.78
C ILE A 254 -6.17 5.81 1.38
N SER A 255 -5.30 6.72 0.91
CA SER A 255 -5.24 8.10 1.37
C SER A 255 -6.58 8.80 1.18
N MET A 256 -7.17 8.70 0.00
CA MET A 256 -8.46 9.29 -0.34
C MET A 256 -9.59 8.73 0.53
N PHE A 257 -9.69 7.39 0.69
CA PHE A 257 -10.73 6.75 1.49
C PHE A 257 -10.52 6.85 3.01
N ARG A 258 -9.37 7.31 3.49
CA ARG A 258 -9.18 7.74 4.89
C ARG A 258 -9.89 9.07 5.18
N ASN A 259 -10.09 9.90 4.17
CA ASN A 259 -10.77 11.17 4.31
C ASN A 259 -12.30 10.96 4.44
N ASN A 260 -12.83 11.23 5.64
CA ASN A 260 -14.27 11.07 5.90
C ASN A 260 -15.12 12.07 5.12
N THR A 261 -14.57 13.24 4.76
CA THR A 261 -15.28 14.22 3.93
C THR A 261 -15.41 13.71 2.50
N PHE A 262 -14.36 13.09 1.95
CA PHE A 262 -14.41 12.42 0.66
C PHE A 262 -15.50 11.33 0.63
N LYS A 263 -15.49 10.40 1.60
CA LYS A 263 -16.51 9.33 1.67
C LYS A 263 -17.93 9.89 1.75
N ARG A 264 -18.14 10.96 2.52
CA ARG A 264 -19.44 11.63 2.62
C ARG A 264 -19.87 12.23 1.27
N LYS A 265 -18.99 12.99 0.61
CA LYS A 265 -19.27 13.57 -0.71
C LYS A 265 -19.53 12.46 -1.75
N LEU A 266 -18.78 11.36 -1.70
CA LEU A 266 -18.98 10.24 -2.63
C LEU A 266 -20.36 9.58 -2.47
N ARG A 267 -20.92 9.49 -1.25
CA ARG A 267 -22.30 9.05 -1.02
C ARG A 267 -23.35 9.99 -1.63
N GLU A 268 -23.03 11.27 -1.69
CA GLU A 268 -23.92 12.31 -2.21
C GLU A 268 -23.93 12.37 -3.74
N CYS A 269 -22.92 11.79 -4.41
CA CYS A 269 -22.84 11.71 -5.87
C CYS A 269 -24.04 10.98 -6.45
N LYS A 270 -24.63 11.56 -7.51
CA LYS A 270 -25.80 10.99 -8.20
C LYS A 270 -25.42 10.23 -9.46
N THR A 271 -24.31 10.58 -10.06
CA THR A 271 -23.81 10.00 -11.30
C THR A 271 -22.36 9.53 -11.15
N SER A 272 -21.95 8.58 -11.98
CA SER A 272 -20.55 8.16 -12.07
C SER A 272 -19.63 9.33 -12.48
N GLN A 273 -20.17 10.31 -13.22
CA GLN A 273 -19.46 11.51 -13.61
C GLN A 273 -19.14 12.40 -12.40
N ASP A 274 -20.13 12.60 -11.50
CA ASP A 274 -19.89 13.37 -10.25
C ASP A 274 -18.81 12.70 -9.40
N ALA A 275 -18.86 11.37 -9.31
CA ALA A 275 -17.86 10.61 -8.56
C ALA A 275 -16.45 10.68 -9.19
N ALA A 276 -16.35 10.65 -10.53
CA ALA A 276 -15.07 10.80 -11.22
C ALA A 276 -14.47 12.20 -10.99
N HIS A 277 -15.28 13.26 -11.10
CA HIS A 277 -14.84 14.62 -10.77
C HIS A 277 -14.41 14.78 -9.31
N LEU A 278 -15.13 14.15 -8.39
CA LEU A 278 -14.75 14.18 -6.98
C LEU A 278 -13.41 13.50 -6.72
N ILE A 279 -13.12 12.38 -7.41
CA ILE A 279 -11.83 11.69 -7.32
C ILE A 279 -10.72 12.58 -7.83
N GLU A 280 -10.90 13.22 -8.99
CA GLU A 280 -9.96 14.16 -9.58
C GLU A 280 -9.69 15.35 -8.64
N GLU A 281 -10.73 15.98 -8.07
CA GLU A 281 -10.62 17.09 -7.11
C GLU A 281 -9.74 16.70 -5.91
N TYR A 282 -9.99 15.52 -5.30
CA TYR A 282 -9.28 15.08 -4.11
C TYR A 282 -7.87 14.51 -4.37
N GLU A 283 -7.55 14.22 -5.61
CA GLU A 283 -6.21 13.78 -5.99
C GLU A 283 -5.20 14.92 -6.02
N PHE A 284 -5.68 16.14 -6.29
CA PHE A 284 -4.87 17.36 -6.40
C PHE A 284 -4.93 18.27 -5.15
N GLU A 285 -5.73 17.90 -4.11
CA GLU A 285 -5.70 18.55 -2.80
C GLU A 285 -4.57 17.97 -1.91
#